data_c60409943cedad60b5464a140b047f91
#
_entry.id   c60409943cedad60b5464a140b047f91
#
_cell.length_a   1.000
_cell.length_b   1.000
_cell.length_c   1.000
_cell.angle_alpha   90.00
_cell.angle_beta   90.00
_cell.angle_gamma   90.00
#
_symmetry.space_group_name_H-M   'P 1'
#
loop_
_entity.id
_entity.type
_entity.pdbx_description
1 polymer ?
#
loop_
_entity_poly.entity_id
_entity_poly.type
_entity_poly.pdbx_seq_one_letter_code
_entity_poly.pdbx_strand_id
1 'polypeptide(L)'
;PLAPTAAVGTDSTQIATTAFVKNVLETYIYPVGSIYFNMAVSTNPGTLLGFGTWAAYAEGRVLVGFQSSGTFDSLDESLGAEAPASGSTAISIAQMPAHTHNYGKSTTSENMSIHDISGLRGAATTATSSTGGGEGHTHTTSTLQPSKTLYIWKRTA
;
A
#
# COMPACT_ATOMS: atom_id res chain seq x y z
N PRO A 1 10.44 3.95 57.26
CA PRO A 1 9.49 2.85 57.27
C PRO A 1 9.14 2.46 55.85
N LEU A 2 9.21 1.18 55.49
CA LEU A 2 8.78 0.66 54.21
C LEU A 2 7.31 0.27 54.35
N ALA A 3 6.44 0.80 53.45
CA ALA A 3 5.06 0.37 53.36
C ALA A 3 4.96 -0.92 52.52
N PRO A 4 4.14 -1.91 52.89
CA PRO A 4 3.90 -3.06 52.03
C PRO A 4 3.24 -2.63 50.71
N THR A 5 3.65 -3.26 49.60
CA THR A 5 3.06 -3.03 48.31
C THR A 5 1.68 -3.68 48.23
N ALA A 6 0.64 -2.91 47.93
CA ALA A 6 -0.70 -3.44 47.69
C ALA A 6 -0.76 -4.34 46.44
N ALA A 7 -1.68 -5.30 46.43
CA ALA A 7 -1.98 -6.06 45.24
C ALA A 7 -2.64 -5.14 44.18
N VAL A 8 -2.42 -5.43 42.90
CA VAL A 8 -3.08 -4.71 41.84
C VAL A 8 -4.59 -4.95 41.91
N GLY A 9 -5.38 -3.90 41.72
CA GLY A 9 -6.83 -3.95 41.89
C GLY A 9 -7.30 -3.65 43.32
N THR A 10 -6.38 -3.35 44.25
CA THR A 10 -6.75 -2.92 45.62
C THR A 10 -7.37 -1.52 45.54
N ASP A 11 -8.63 -1.40 45.97
CA ASP A 11 -9.34 -0.14 46.16
C ASP A 11 -9.51 0.13 47.66
N SER A 12 -8.60 0.92 48.22
CA SER A 12 -8.56 1.23 49.66
C SER A 12 -7.87 2.56 49.86
N THR A 13 -7.92 3.05 51.09
CA THR A 13 -7.21 4.28 51.52
C THR A 13 -5.70 4.08 51.72
N GLN A 14 -5.15 2.95 51.35
CA GLN A 14 -3.73 2.66 51.46
C GLN A 14 -2.92 3.55 50.47
N ILE A 15 -1.78 4.06 50.95
CA ILE A 15 -0.87 4.83 50.15
C ILE A 15 -0.21 3.91 49.08
N ALA A 16 -0.29 4.27 47.81
CA ALA A 16 0.37 3.54 46.75
C ALA A 16 1.90 3.63 46.89
N THR A 17 2.57 2.51 46.87
CA THR A 17 4.04 2.46 46.80
C THR A 17 4.50 2.68 45.38
N THR A 18 5.76 3.09 45.18
CA THR A 18 6.38 3.16 43.84
C THR A 18 6.34 1.84 43.08
N ALA A 19 6.49 0.72 43.80
CA ALA A 19 6.36 -0.63 43.22
C ALA A 19 4.94 -0.91 42.75
N PHE A 20 3.91 -0.49 43.51
CA PHE A 20 2.51 -0.60 43.06
C PHE A 20 2.26 0.17 41.78
N VAL A 21 2.66 1.43 41.73
CA VAL A 21 2.49 2.29 40.53
C VAL A 21 3.19 1.68 39.32
N LYS A 22 4.43 1.21 39.48
CA LYS A 22 5.17 0.54 38.42
C LYS A 22 4.43 -0.70 37.91
N ASN A 23 3.97 -1.59 38.81
CA ASN A 23 3.24 -2.80 38.46
C ASN A 23 1.94 -2.48 37.68
N VAL A 24 1.21 -1.43 38.06
CA VAL A 24 0.00 -1.00 37.32
C VAL A 24 0.35 -0.58 35.92
N LEU A 25 1.38 0.24 35.73
CA LEU A 25 1.84 0.68 34.42
C LEU A 25 2.27 -0.50 33.54
N GLU A 26 3.06 -1.41 34.09
CA GLU A 26 3.59 -2.56 33.34
C GLU A 26 2.53 -3.59 32.98
N THR A 27 1.57 -3.84 33.87
CA THR A 27 0.62 -4.95 33.70
C THR A 27 -0.69 -4.54 33.04
N TYR A 28 -1.18 -3.32 33.34
CA TYR A 28 -2.51 -2.90 32.92
C TYR A 28 -2.53 -1.78 31.89
N ILE A 29 -1.59 -0.84 31.95
CA ILE A 29 -1.55 0.28 31.02
C ILE A 29 -0.78 -0.10 29.76
N TYR A 30 0.36 -0.74 29.93
CA TYR A 30 1.22 -1.17 28.82
C TYR A 30 1.62 -2.64 28.95
N PRO A 31 0.70 -3.62 28.90
CA PRO A 31 1.08 -5.02 28.85
C PRO A 31 1.97 -5.31 27.63
N VAL A 32 2.71 -6.42 27.64
CA VAL A 32 3.48 -6.86 26.45
C VAL A 32 2.57 -6.96 25.24
N GLY A 33 3.02 -6.39 24.12
CA GLY A 33 2.22 -6.22 22.90
C GLY A 33 1.55 -4.85 22.75
N SER A 34 1.54 -4.00 23.79
CA SER A 34 1.00 -2.64 23.71
C SER A 34 1.79 -1.78 22.76
N ILE A 35 1.08 -0.82 22.13
CA ILE A 35 1.65 0.19 21.24
C ILE A 35 1.70 1.54 21.98
N TYR A 36 2.84 2.20 21.89
CA TYR A 36 3.06 3.57 22.37
C TYR A 36 3.26 4.52 21.20
N PHE A 37 2.56 5.63 21.20
CA PHE A 37 2.62 6.67 20.17
C PHE A 37 3.20 7.96 20.75
N ASN A 38 4.11 8.62 20.00
CA ASN A 38 4.61 9.93 20.37
C ASN A 38 4.91 10.76 19.11
N MET A 39 4.42 12.00 19.07
CA MET A 39 4.66 12.91 17.93
C MET A 39 5.91 13.78 18.09
N ALA A 40 6.42 13.95 19.30
CA ALA A 40 7.46 14.91 19.59
C ALA A 40 8.79 14.27 20.03
N VAL A 41 8.72 13.13 20.74
CA VAL A 41 9.88 12.53 21.39
C VAL A 41 10.22 11.19 20.77
N SER A 42 11.43 11.08 20.23
CA SER A 42 11.96 9.85 19.62
C SER A 42 12.61 8.90 20.64
N THR A 43 12.69 9.29 21.90
CA THR A 43 13.30 8.46 22.95
C THR A 43 12.52 7.17 23.13
N ASN A 44 13.25 6.05 23.21
CA ASN A 44 12.65 4.74 23.47
C ASN A 44 11.81 4.75 24.77
N PRO A 45 10.57 4.26 24.74
CA PRO A 45 9.70 4.26 25.92
C PRO A 45 10.28 3.54 27.13
N GLY A 46 11.12 2.52 26.94
CA GLY A 46 11.82 1.85 28.05
C GLY A 46 12.70 2.80 28.84
N THR A 47 13.35 3.75 28.16
CA THR A 47 14.13 4.82 28.81
C THR A 47 13.21 5.90 29.39
N LEU A 48 12.17 6.30 28.65
CA LEU A 48 11.26 7.39 29.03
C LEU A 48 10.39 7.02 30.23
N LEU A 49 9.84 5.80 30.22
CA LEU A 49 8.91 5.31 31.24
C LEU A 49 9.63 4.55 32.37
N GLY A 50 10.88 4.15 32.14
CA GLY A 50 11.70 3.41 33.11
C GLY A 50 11.33 1.94 33.25
N PHE A 51 10.61 1.35 32.29
CA PHE A 51 10.27 -0.07 32.30
C PHE A 51 10.06 -0.64 30.88
N GLY A 52 10.11 -1.98 30.78
CA GLY A 52 9.85 -2.76 29.59
C GLY A 52 10.91 -2.64 28.52
N THR A 53 10.88 -3.56 27.58
CA THR A 53 11.67 -3.53 26.35
C THR A 53 10.76 -3.13 25.20
N TRP A 54 11.20 -2.19 24.39
CA TRP A 54 10.42 -1.60 23.31
C TRP A 54 11.21 -1.61 22.01
N ALA A 55 10.55 -1.94 20.92
CA ALA A 55 11.09 -1.88 19.57
C ALA A 55 10.31 -0.88 18.72
N ALA A 56 10.98 -0.21 17.78
CA ALA A 56 10.31 0.57 16.77
C ALA A 56 9.35 -0.35 15.98
N TYR A 57 8.19 0.19 15.63
CA TYR A 57 7.12 -0.61 15.03
C TYR A 57 6.41 0.11 13.91
N ALA A 58 6.02 -0.62 12.87
CA ALA A 58 5.25 -0.14 11.73
C ALA A 58 5.86 1.08 11.01
N GLU A 59 7.19 1.16 10.91
CA GLU A 59 7.88 2.24 10.20
C GLU A 59 7.44 2.27 8.73
N GLY A 60 6.98 3.45 8.25
CA GLY A 60 6.46 3.64 6.89
C GLY A 60 5.12 2.94 6.60
N ARG A 61 4.39 2.46 7.63
CA ARG A 61 3.14 1.73 7.47
C ARG A 61 1.98 2.38 8.21
N VAL A 62 0.78 2.15 7.70
CA VAL A 62 -0.47 2.52 8.35
C VAL A 62 -0.96 1.32 9.16
N LEU A 63 -1.38 1.57 10.39
CA LEU A 63 -1.99 0.53 11.22
C LEU A 63 -3.44 0.30 10.80
N VAL A 64 -3.80 -0.97 10.63
CA VAL A 64 -5.15 -1.40 10.27
C VAL A 64 -5.69 -2.32 11.36
N GLY A 65 -6.98 -2.24 11.66
CA GLY A 65 -7.63 -3.13 12.61
C GLY A 65 -7.67 -4.57 12.11
N PHE A 66 -7.46 -5.52 13.03
CA PHE A 66 -7.62 -6.94 12.75
C PHE A 66 -9.08 -7.26 12.38
N GLN A 67 -9.26 -8.15 11.41
CA GLN A 67 -10.56 -8.75 11.08
C GLN A 67 -10.46 -10.29 11.22
N SER A 68 -11.56 -10.92 11.56
CA SER A 68 -11.57 -12.37 11.84
C SER A 68 -11.41 -13.26 10.61
N SER A 69 -11.56 -12.69 9.42
CA SER A 69 -11.35 -13.38 8.14
C SER A 69 -11.17 -12.37 7.01
N GLY A 70 -10.38 -12.69 6.00
CA GLY A 70 -10.14 -11.85 4.83
C GLY A 70 -8.70 -11.37 4.72
N THR A 71 -8.49 -10.15 4.24
CA THR A 71 -7.14 -9.64 3.95
C THR A 71 -6.33 -9.28 5.20
N PHE A 72 -7.00 -8.94 6.32
CA PHE A 72 -6.36 -8.46 7.55
C PHE A 72 -6.60 -9.43 8.73
N ASP A 73 -6.45 -10.72 8.48
CA ASP A 73 -6.79 -11.78 9.42
C ASP A 73 -5.59 -12.39 10.16
N SER A 74 -4.42 -11.86 9.93
CA SER A 74 -3.19 -12.24 10.64
C SER A 74 -2.63 -11.05 11.43
N LEU A 75 -2.34 -11.25 12.71
CA LEU A 75 -1.71 -10.21 13.54
C LEU A 75 -0.27 -9.96 13.11
N ASP A 76 0.15 -8.70 13.13
CA ASP A 76 1.51 -8.26 12.80
C ASP A 76 1.93 -8.52 11.34
N GLU A 77 0.96 -8.70 10.46
CA GLU A 77 1.18 -8.91 9.04
C GLU A 77 1.56 -7.61 8.33
N SER A 78 2.46 -7.72 7.35
CA SER A 78 2.89 -6.60 6.52
C SER A 78 2.29 -6.72 5.13
N LEU A 79 1.33 -5.88 4.82
CA LEU A 79 0.63 -5.86 3.53
C LEU A 79 0.90 -4.57 2.75
N GLY A 80 0.75 -4.66 1.44
CA GLY A 80 0.89 -3.52 0.53
C GLY A 80 2.33 -3.09 0.28
N ALA A 81 2.48 -2.03 -0.51
CA ALA A 81 3.75 -1.39 -0.86
C ALA A 81 3.57 0.12 -0.97
N GLU A 82 4.64 0.89 -0.73
CA GLU A 82 4.60 2.36 -0.82
C GLU A 82 4.30 2.86 -2.25
N ALA A 83 4.81 2.15 -3.25
CA ALA A 83 4.61 2.48 -4.65
C ALA A 83 4.26 1.22 -5.45
N PRO A 84 3.01 0.75 -5.36
CA PRO A 84 2.60 -0.38 -6.18
C PRO A 84 2.60 0.04 -7.66
N ALA A 85 3.23 -0.78 -8.50
CA ALA A 85 3.12 -0.66 -9.94
C ALA A 85 1.80 -1.28 -10.40
N SER A 86 1.14 -0.66 -11.38
CA SER A 86 0.04 -1.33 -12.09
C SER A 86 0.59 -2.57 -12.81
N GLY A 87 -0.22 -3.61 -12.93
CA GLY A 87 0.12 -4.74 -13.79
C GLY A 87 0.37 -4.25 -15.23
N SER A 88 1.25 -4.95 -15.96
CA SER A 88 1.42 -4.69 -17.39
C SER A 88 0.14 -5.04 -18.14
N THR A 89 -0.40 -4.10 -18.90
CA THR A 89 -1.63 -4.29 -19.68
C THR A 89 -1.42 -3.79 -21.10
N ALA A 90 -1.69 -4.63 -22.09
CA ALA A 90 -1.75 -4.22 -23.48
C ALA A 90 -3.13 -3.63 -23.77
N ILE A 91 -3.17 -2.57 -24.58
CA ILE A 91 -4.44 -1.98 -25.05
C ILE A 91 -5.12 -2.97 -26.00
N SER A 92 -6.33 -3.39 -25.68
CA SER A 92 -7.16 -4.20 -26.57
C SER A 92 -7.78 -3.36 -27.68
N ILE A 93 -8.23 -4.00 -28.76
CA ILE A 93 -8.94 -3.31 -29.87
C ILE A 93 -10.15 -2.53 -29.35
N ALA A 94 -10.87 -3.05 -28.37
CA ALA A 94 -12.03 -2.38 -27.78
C ALA A 94 -11.69 -1.12 -26.97
N GLN A 95 -10.44 -0.99 -26.52
CA GLN A 95 -9.96 0.17 -25.75
C GLN A 95 -9.33 1.26 -26.63
N MET A 96 -9.11 0.96 -27.91
CA MET A 96 -8.64 1.98 -28.87
C MET A 96 -9.80 2.90 -29.25
N PRO A 97 -9.56 4.22 -29.38
CA PRO A 97 -10.55 5.11 -29.95
C PRO A 97 -10.94 4.66 -31.36
N ALA A 98 -12.22 4.77 -31.70
CA ALA A 98 -12.67 4.52 -33.07
C ALA A 98 -11.96 5.49 -34.03
N HIS A 99 -11.27 4.96 -35.02
CA HIS A 99 -10.58 5.76 -36.05
C HIS A 99 -10.72 5.11 -37.40
N THR A 100 -10.61 5.92 -38.47
CA THR A 100 -10.69 5.49 -39.86
C THR A 100 -9.44 5.93 -40.58
N HIS A 101 -9.01 5.12 -41.52
CA HIS A 101 -7.95 5.48 -42.49
C HIS A 101 -8.58 5.74 -43.84
N ASN A 102 -8.32 6.90 -44.41
CA ASN A 102 -8.70 7.22 -45.79
C ASN A 102 -7.52 6.91 -46.70
N TYR A 103 -7.72 6.04 -47.65
CA TYR A 103 -6.76 5.89 -48.74
C TYR A 103 -7.31 6.59 -50.00
N GLY A 104 -6.43 7.32 -50.67
CA GLY A 104 -6.80 7.98 -51.91
C GLY A 104 -7.05 6.94 -53.01
N LYS A 105 -8.33 6.75 -53.40
CA LYS A 105 -8.66 6.00 -54.59
C LYS A 105 -8.58 6.98 -55.75
N SER A 106 -7.65 6.76 -56.68
CA SER A 106 -7.64 7.53 -57.95
C SER A 106 -8.91 7.21 -58.74
N THR A 107 -9.74 8.20 -58.94
CA THR A 107 -10.98 8.13 -59.74
C THR A 107 -10.76 8.58 -61.17
N THR A 108 -9.55 8.98 -61.57
CA THR A 108 -9.24 9.38 -62.92
C THR A 108 -9.04 8.16 -63.82
N SER A 109 -10.02 7.98 -64.67
CA SER A 109 -10.13 6.97 -65.71
C SER A 109 -9.24 7.27 -66.93
N GLU A 110 -8.15 7.99 -66.77
CA GLU A 110 -7.31 8.38 -67.89
C GLU A 110 -6.03 7.54 -67.90
N ASN A 111 -6.05 6.56 -68.84
CA ASN A 111 -4.88 5.87 -69.38
C ASN A 111 -3.84 5.32 -68.39
N MET A 112 -4.26 4.67 -67.34
CA MET A 112 -3.38 3.73 -66.68
C MET A 112 -3.35 2.44 -67.47
N SER A 113 -2.19 2.10 -68.02
CA SER A 113 -1.94 0.84 -68.69
C SER A 113 -2.39 -0.30 -67.81
N ILE A 114 -3.16 -1.23 -68.38
CA ILE A 114 -3.72 -2.40 -67.69
C ILE A 114 -2.63 -3.23 -66.95
N HIS A 115 -1.38 -2.96 -67.24
CA HIS A 115 -0.27 -3.65 -66.65
C HIS A 115 0.02 -3.24 -65.18
N ASP A 116 -0.35 -2.03 -64.80
CA ASP A 116 -0.11 -1.53 -63.41
C ASP A 116 -1.28 -1.82 -62.44
N ILE A 117 -2.43 -2.28 -62.93
CA ILE A 117 -3.60 -2.51 -62.10
C ILE A 117 -3.75 -3.99 -61.68
N SER A 118 -2.88 -4.86 -62.13
CA SER A 118 -2.99 -6.30 -61.77
C SER A 118 -2.81 -6.56 -60.27
N GLY A 119 -2.19 -5.64 -59.58
CA GLY A 119 -2.09 -5.70 -58.11
C GLY A 119 -3.34 -5.23 -57.34
N LEU A 120 -4.26 -4.52 -58.05
CA LEU A 120 -5.47 -3.94 -57.40
C LEU A 120 -6.77 -4.68 -57.73
N ARG A 121 -6.72 -5.73 -58.57
CA ARG A 121 -7.90 -6.52 -58.98
C ARG A 121 -8.21 -7.73 -58.11
N GLY A 122 -7.48 -7.93 -57.05
CA GLY A 122 -7.89 -8.89 -56.07
C GLY A 122 -8.89 -8.20 -55.11
N ALA A 123 -10.05 -8.78 -54.86
CA ALA A 123 -10.90 -8.44 -53.73
C ALA A 123 -10.20 -8.82 -52.40
N ALA A 124 -8.92 -8.73 -52.38
CA ALA A 124 -8.16 -8.83 -51.16
C ALA A 124 -8.24 -7.48 -50.47
N THR A 125 -8.91 -7.44 -49.35
CA THR A 125 -8.74 -6.38 -48.38
C THR A 125 -7.25 -6.27 -48.09
N THR A 126 -6.56 -5.33 -48.76
CA THR A 126 -5.16 -5.08 -48.43
C THR A 126 -5.18 -4.43 -47.04
N ALA A 127 -4.89 -5.21 -46.04
CA ALA A 127 -4.70 -4.66 -44.73
C ALA A 127 -3.52 -3.69 -44.76
N THR A 128 -3.70 -2.50 -44.23
CA THR A 128 -2.57 -1.63 -43.94
C THR A 128 -1.58 -2.39 -43.05
N SER A 129 -0.28 -2.17 -43.23
CA SER A 129 0.71 -2.78 -42.36
C SER A 129 0.37 -2.53 -40.90
N SER A 130 0.52 -3.54 -40.06
CA SER A 130 0.34 -3.39 -38.65
C SER A 130 1.32 -2.35 -38.09
N THR A 131 0.81 -1.36 -37.41
CA THR A 131 1.62 -0.36 -36.72
C THR A 131 1.29 -0.44 -35.24
N GLY A 132 2.31 -0.54 -34.41
CA GLY A 132 2.21 -0.70 -32.96
C GLY A 132 2.69 -2.06 -32.49
N GLY A 133 3.47 -2.08 -31.43
CA GLY A 133 4.09 -3.32 -30.88
C GLY A 133 3.15 -4.18 -30.06
N GLY A 134 1.96 -3.70 -29.69
CA GLY A 134 1.06 -4.41 -28.77
C GLY A 134 1.65 -4.64 -27.38
N GLU A 135 2.77 -3.96 -27.08
CA GLU A 135 3.46 -4.11 -25.81
C GLU A 135 2.64 -3.61 -24.63
N GLY A 136 2.71 -4.34 -23.53
CA GLY A 136 2.11 -3.91 -22.28
C GLY A 136 2.86 -2.73 -21.68
N HIS A 137 2.12 -1.79 -21.11
CA HIS A 137 2.69 -0.67 -20.35
C HIS A 137 2.15 -0.66 -18.92
N THR A 138 2.88 -0.01 -18.05
CA THR A 138 2.53 0.12 -16.63
C THR A 138 2.40 1.59 -16.25
N HIS A 139 1.54 1.87 -15.28
CA HIS A 139 1.44 3.19 -14.67
C HIS A 139 1.95 3.15 -13.24
N THR A 140 2.80 4.09 -12.87
CA THR A 140 3.11 4.34 -11.46
C THR A 140 2.05 5.28 -10.91
N THR A 141 1.19 4.76 -10.06
CA THR A 141 0.20 5.57 -9.34
C THR A 141 0.65 5.71 -7.90
N SER A 142 0.76 6.93 -7.41
CA SER A 142 0.92 7.14 -5.97
C SER A 142 -0.40 6.81 -5.29
N THR A 143 -0.42 5.73 -4.54
CA THR A 143 -1.57 5.31 -3.73
C THR A 143 -1.44 5.73 -2.27
N LEU A 144 -0.44 6.57 -1.98
CA LEU A 144 -0.26 7.09 -0.63
C LEU A 144 -1.46 7.95 -0.24
N GLN A 145 -2.18 7.48 0.78
CA GLN A 145 -3.22 8.28 1.42
C GLN A 145 -2.60 9.42 2.24
N PRO A 146 -3.28 10.55 2.43
CA PRO A 146 -2.81 11.60 3.31
C PRO A 146 -2.54 11.05 4.71
N SER A 147 -1.30 11.16 5.16
CA SER A 147 -0.84 10.54 6.41
C SER A 147 0.00 11.52 7.21
N LYS A 148 0.04 11.33 8.53
CA LYS A 148 0.95 12.03 9.42
C LYS A 148 1.86 11.02 10.09
N THR A 149 3.16 11.32 10.11
CA THR A 149 4.16 10.49 10.75
C THR A 149 4.27 10.77 12.24
N LEU A 150 4.51 9.74 13.01
CA LEU A 150 4.78 9.80 14.44
C LEU A 150 5.66 8.61 14.83
N TYR A 151 6.27 8.66 16.01
CA TYR A 151 7.02 7.54 16.55
C TYR A 151 6.06 6.49 17.11
N ILE A 152 6.23 5.25 16.63
CA ILE A 152 5.43 4.10 17.05
C ILE A 152 6.37 3.07 17.65
N TRP A 153 6.05 2.59 18.85
CA TRP A 153 6.80 1.60 19.57
C TRP A 153 5.91 0.47 20.03
N LYS A 154 6.38 -0.76 19.93
CA LYS A 154 5.71 -1.95 20.44
C LYS A 154 6.48 -2.48 21.65
N ARG A 155 5.78 -2.74 22.77
CA ARG A 155 6.39 -3.39 23.92
C ARG A 155 6.61 -4.87 23.63
N THR A 156 7.85 -5.35 23.80
CA THR A 156 8.27 -6.73 23.50
C THR A 156 8.56 -7.55 24.76
N ALA A 157 8.88 -6.90 25.88
CA ALA A 157 9.04 -7.53 27.18
C ALA A 157 8.79 -6.56 28.36
#